data_f488c38ff29717abba07f12fdd708b52
#
_entry.id   f488c38ff29717abba07f12fdd708b52
#
_cell.length_a   1.000
_cell.length_b   1.000
_cell.length_c   1.000
_cell.angle_alpha   90.00
_cell.angle_beta   90.00
_cell.angle_gamma   90.00
#
_symmetry.space_group_name_H-M   'P 1'
#
loop_
_entity.id
_entity.type
_entity.pdbx_description
1 polymer ?
#
loop_
_entity_poly.entity_id
_entity_poly.type
_entity_poly.pdbx_seq_one_letter_code
_entity_poly.pdbx_strand_id
1 'polypeptide(L)'
;MILEKFGEMRIFDLLCIVYQQMGEMRTTTVHQKEDKHDKEDKHQNRSIMTKRTKILLKRGAISMSVFMILVIAFTVYANIRVEAAVSDRIYVDVESVPHNRVALLLGTNPLNRWGRPNSYFTNRINTAAELFHAGKVDFIIASGDNHTKLYDEPTAMRDSLMVHGVPEGRIILDFAGFRTLDSVVRAKEIFGCDSLTVISQADHNARALYIAESNGIEAVAVSAPLRAGRWVRFRLTLREWLARDKMMLDLWFGKQPHFLGEKIAIPDNVN
;
A
#
# COMPACT_ATOMS: atom_id res chain seq x y z
N MET A 1 42.51 -84.46 22.95
CA MET A 1 43.42 -83.43 22.48
C MET A 1 43.07 -82.02 22.99
N ILE A 2 42.25 -81.88 24.05
CA ILE A 2 41.91 -80.56 24.71
C ILE A 2 42.39 -80.60 26.20
N LEU A 3 42.66 -81.75 26.79
CA LEU A 3 43.06 -81.91 28.20
C LEU A 3 44.59 -81.87 28.47
N GLU A 4 45.43 -81.88 27.42
CA GLU A 4 46.92 -81.89 27.58
C GLU A 4 47.50 -80.46 27.57
N LYS A 5 46.77 -79.41 27.29
CA LYS A 5 47.24 -78.03 27.25
C LYS A 5 47.06 -77.24 28.57
N PHE A 6 46.48 -77.87 29.60
CA PHE A 6 46.23 -77.19 30.89
C PHE A 6 47.22 -77.60 31.99
N GLY A 7 48.26 -78.43 31.65
CA GLY A 7 49.18 -79.04 32.64
C GLY A 7 50.31 -78.12 33.14
N GLU A 8 50.60 -77.01 32.52
CA GLU A 8 51.77 -76.15 32.88
C GLU A 8 51.41 -74.66 33.10
N MET A 9 50.22 -74.31 33.13
CA MET A 9 49.81 -72.89 33.40
C MET A 9 49.78 -72.68 34.90
N ARG A 10 50.65 -71.81 35.41
CA ARG A 10 50.72 -71.44 36.82
C ARG A 10 49.43 -70.67 37.20
N ILE A 11 48.97 -70.89 38.41
CA ILE A 11 47.76 -70.19 38.99
C ILE A 11 47.88 -68.66 38.77
N PHE A 12 49.07 -68.12 38.63
CA PHE A 12 49.34 -66.71 38.39
C PHE A 12 48.91 -66.26 36.97
N ASP A 13 49.11 -67.12 35.97
CA ASP A 13 48.68 -66.79 34.59
C ASP A 13 47.19 -66.89 34.41
N LEU A 14 46.49 -67.79 35.09
CA LEU A 14 45.08 -67.89 35.16
C LEU A 14 44.41 -66.62 35.86
N LEU A 15 45.05 -66.19 36.97
CA LEU A 15 44.65 -64.98 37.67
C LEU A 15 44.83 -63.72 36.82
N CYS A 16 45.89 -63.60 36.04
CA CYS A 16 46.12 -62.50 35.10
C CYS A 16 45.09 -62.48 34.00
N ILE A 17 44.73 -63.59 33.39
CA ILE A 17 43.72 -63.68 32.34
C ILE A 17 42.37 -63.33 32.91
N VAL A 18 41.96 -63.79 34.09
CA VAL A 18 40.69 -63.44 34.76
C VAL A 18 40.68 -61.97 35.13
N TYR A 19 41.81 -61.40 35.60
CA TYR A 19 41.85 -59.97 35.94
C TYR A 19 41.73 -59.06 34.69
N GLN A 20 42.36 -59.48 33.59
CA GLN A 20 42.30 -58.81 32.32
C GLN A 20 40.86 -58.85 31.72
N GLN A 21 40.22 -60.03 31.76
CA GLN A 21 38.81 -60.14 31.33
C GLN A 21 37.85 -59.41 32.23
N MET A 22 38.07 -59.30 33.52
CA MET A 22 37.29 -58.45 34.43
C MET A 22 37.50 -56.96 34.18
N GLY A 23 38.71 -56.57 33.79
CA GLY A 23 39.03 -55.20 33.37
C GLY A 23 38.29 -54.81 32.07
N GLU A 24 38.33 -55.68 31.07
CA GLU A 24 37.60 -55.45 29.80
C GLU A 24 36.07 -55.42 29.97
N MET A 25 35.49 -56.27 30.81
CA MET A 25 34.08 -56.24 31.14
C MET A 25 33.67 -54.98 31.89
N ARG A 26 34.51 -54.44 32.79
CA ARG A 26 34.25 -53.17 33.49
C ARG A 26 34.29 -51.97 32.54
N THR A 27 35.28 -51.90 31.65
CA THR A 27 35.42 -50.82 30.68
C THR A 27 34.27 -50.82 29.66
N THR A 28 33.86 -52.01 29.17
CA THR A 28 32.71 -52.13 28.23
C THR A 28 31.39 -51.71 28.89
N THR A 29 31.17 -52.07 30.17
CA THR A 29 29.94 -51.71 30.89
C THR A 29 29.87 -50.23 31.23
N VAL A 30 31.01 -49.57 31.48
CA VAL A 30 31.07 -48.12 31.70
C VAL A 30 30.80 -47.38 30.39
N HIS A 31 31.46 -47.77 29.29
CA HIS A 31 31.22 -47.16 27.97
C HIS A 31 29.78 -47.33 27.48
N GLN A 32 29.16 -48.50 27.71
CA GLN A 32 27.74 -48.71 27.33
C GLN A 32 26.79 -47.86 28.15
N LYS A 33 27.11 -47.59 29.44
CA LYS A 33 26.30 -46.68 30.29
C LYS A 33 26.42 -45.22 29.85
N GLU A 34 27.62 -44.77 29.54
CA GLU A 34 27.89 -43.42 29.04
C GLU A 34 27.21 -43.18 27.68
N ASP A 35 27.32 -44.12 26.74
CA ASP A 35 26.68 -44.03 25.41
C ASP A 35 25.13 -43.99 25.52
N LYS A 36 24.58 -44.75 26.49
CA LYS A 36 23.11 -44.74 26.72
C LYS A 36 22.64 -43.42 27.31
N HIS A 37 23.37 -42.86 28.26
CA HIS A 37 23.08 -41.57 28.90
C HIS A 37 23.19 -40.43 27.89
N ASP A 38 24.22 -40.42 27.02
CA ASP A 38 24.42 -39.42 25.99
C ASP A 38 23.31 -39.47 24.90
N LYS A 39 22.81 -40.68 24.56
CA LYS A 39 21.66 -40.85 23.65
C LYS A 39 20.34 -40.39 24.26
N GLU A 40 20.14 -40.66 25.54
CA GLU A 40 18.92 -40.23 26.27
C GLU A 40 18.90 -38.68 26.39
N ASP A 41 20.02 -38.05 26.75
CA ASP A 41 20.16 -36.59 26.82
C ASP A 41 19.99 -35.92 25.46
N LYS A 42 20.55 -36.46 24.39
CA LYS A 42 20.34 -35.96 23.01
C LYS A 42 18.90 -36.06 22.57
N HIS A 43 18.20 -37.15 22.92
CA HIS A 43 16.80 -37.36 22.61
C HIS A 43 15.89 -36.38 23.41
N GLN A 44 16.20 -36.17 24.67
CA GLN A 44 15.46 -35.23 25.55
C GLN A 44 15.66 -33.78 25.10
N ASN A 45 16.87 -33.36 24.77
CA ASN A 45 17.19 -32.04 24.23
C ASN A 45 16.50 -31.80 22.88
N ARG A 46 16.43 -32.78 22.01
CA ARG A 46 15.72 -32.73 20.73
C ARG A 46 14.20 -32.60 20.95
N SER A 47 13.64 -33.28 21.94
CA SER A 47 12.22 -33.18 22.30
C SER A 47 11.88 -31.79 22.88
N ILE A 48 12.72 -31.24 23.74
CA ILE A 48 12.55 -29.89 24.32
C ILE A 48 12.64 -28.82 23.24
N MET A 49 13.61 -28.95 22.32
CA MET A 49 13.79 -28.03 21.20
C MET A 49 12.57 -28.03 20.27
N THR A 50 12.03 -29.21 19.97
CA THR A 50 10.81 -29.34 19.13
C THR A 50 9.57 -28.74 19.81
N LYS A 51 9.42 -28.90 21.12
CA LYS A 51 8.31 -28.28 21.89
C LYS A 51 8.44 -26.75 21.91
N ARG A 52 9.62 -26.20 22.17
CA ARG A 52 9.88 -24.74 22.13
C ARG A 52 9.60 -24.16 20.75
N THR A 53 10.06 -24.81 19.69
CA THR A 53 9.80 -24.37 18.30
C THR A 53 8.30 -24.34 17.98
N LYS A 54 7.53 -25.38 18.40
CA LYS A 54 6.07 -25.40 18.23
C LYS A 54 5.36 -24.27 19.01
N ILE A 55 5.82 -23.95 20.21
CA ILE A 55 5.27 -22.84 21.01
C ILE A 55 5.57 -21.50 20.33
N LEU A 56 6.80 -21.30 19.84
CA LEU A 56 7.20 -20.08 19.13
C LEU A 56 6.38 -19.89 17.84
N LEU A 57 6.19 -20.96 17.06
CA LEU A 57 5.35 -20.95 15.86
C LEU A 57 3.90 -20.60 16.19
N LYS A 58 3.31 -21.19 17.24
CA LYS A 58 1.94 -20.85 17.68
C LYS A 58 1.84 -19.39 18.11
N ARG A 59 2.79 -18.90 18.90
CA ARG A 59 2.80 -17.47 19.33
C ARG A 59 2.96 -16.55 18.11
N GLY A 60 3.85 -16.87 17.17
CA GLY A 60 4.00 -16.15 15.92
C GLY A 60 2.72 -16.13 15.08
N ALA A 61 2.05 -17.27 14.95
CA ALA A 61 0.76 -17.36 14.25
C ALA A 61 -0.33 -16.50 14.92
N ILE A 62 -0.44 -16.55 16.24
CA ILE A 62 -1.40 -15.72 16.99
C ILE A 62 -1.09 -14.23 16.81
N SER A 63 0.18 -13.82 16.95
CA SER A 63 0.59 -12.42 16.76
C SER A 63 0.29 -11.95 15.33
N MET A 64 0.56 -12.77 14.32
CA MET A 64 0.24 -12.48 12.92
C MET A 64 -1.28 -12.35 12.70
N SER A 65 -2.09 -13.23 13.30
CA SER A 65 -3.55 -13.16 13.22
C SER A 65 -4.09 -11.90 13.87
N VAL A 66 -3.61 -11.54 15.05
CA VAL A 66 -3.98 -10.28 15.74
C VAL A 66 -3.60 -9.07 14.89
N PHE A 67 -2.38 -9.05 14.35
CA PHE A 67 -1.94 -7.98 13.45
C PHE A 67 -2.84 -7.85 12.22
N MET A 68 -3.17 -8.97 11.58
CA MET A 68 -4.08 -8.99 10.42
C MET A 68 -5.47 -8.44 10.76
N ILE A 69 -6.02 -8.82 11.92
CA ILE A 69 -7.31 -8.31 12.41
C ILE A 69 -7.25 -6.78 12.60
N LEU A 70 -6.17 -6.27 13.20
CA LEU A 70 -5.98 -4.83 13.39
C LEU A 70 -5.88 -4.08 12.05
N VAL A 71 -5.16 -4.62 11.07
CA VAL A 71 -5.09 -4.03 9.72
C VAL A 71 -6.46 -3.99 9.07
N ILE A 72 -7.22 -5.09 9.11
CA ILE A 72 -8.58 -5.12 8.55
C ILE A 72 -9.50 -4.12 9.26
N ALA A 73 -9.45 -4.07 10.58
CA ALA A 73 -10.25 -3.13 11.37
C ALA A 73 -9.91 -1.67 11.02
N PHE A 74 -8.62 -1.36 10.85
CA PHE A 74 -8.16 -0.05 10.41
C PHE A 74 -8.65 0.30 9.00
N THR A 75 -8.54 -0.63 8.04
CA THR A 75 -9.05 -0.44 6.68
C THR A 75 -10.55 -0.16 6.67
N VAL A 76 -11.32 -0.93 7.42
CA VAL A 76 -12.78 -0.70 7.54
C VAL A 76 -13.06 0.66 8.15
N TYR A 77 -12.40 1.00 9.26
CA TYR A 77 -12.53 2.31 9.90
C TYR A 77 -12.20 3.47 8.97
N ALA A 78 -11.05 3.43 8.28
CA ALA A 78 -10.63 4.48 7.35
C ALA A 78 -11.64 4.68 6.22
N ASN A 79 -12.15 3.59 5.66
CA ASN A 79 -13.13 3.66 4.58
C ASN A 79 -14.49 4.22 5.04
N ILE A 80 -14.99 3.81 6.19
CA ILE A 80 -16.23 4.37 6.77
C ILE A 80 -16.05 5.86 7.08
N ARG A 81 -14.93 6.26 7.67
CA ARG A 81 -14.66 7.66 8.02
C ARG A 81 -14.58 8.56 6.79
N VAL A 82 -13.89 8.12 5.74
CA VAL A 82 -13.80 8.87 4.48
C VAL A 82 -15.17 9.01 3.85
N GLU A 83 -15.92 7.92 3.71
CA GLU A 83 -17.23 7.94 3.07
C GLU A 83 -18.23 8.82 3.83
N ALA A 84 -18.30 8.69 5.16
CA ALA A 84 -19.17 9.47 6.00
C ALA A 84 -18.88 11.00 5.96
N ALA A 85 -17.61 11.36 5.73
CA ALA A 85 -17.22 12.78 5.69
C ALA A 85 -17.57 13.48 4.38
N VAL A 86 -17.71 12.74 3.25
CA VAL A 86 -17.72 13.37 1.93
C VAL A 86 -18.85 12.93 1.00
N SER A 87 -19.68 11.97 1.41
CA SER A 87 -20.70 11.35 0.54
C SER A 87 -21.74 12.34 -0.01
N ASP A 88 -22.03 13.38 0.72
CA ASP A 88 -22.98 14.46 0.37
C ASP A 88 -22.39 15.51 -0.58
N ARG A 89 -21.08 15.48 -0.82
CA ARG A 89 -20.34 16.45 -1.65
C ARG A 89 -19.84 15.86 -2.97
N ILE A 90 -20.27 14.66 -3.33
CA ILE A 90 -19.90 13.98 -4.58
C ILE A 90 -21.10 13.96 -5.53
N TYR A 91 -20.99 14.71 -6.60
CA TYR A 91 -22.02 14.87 -7.62
C TYR A 91 -21.75 13.92 -8.81
N VAL A 92 -22.82 13.50 -9.46
CA VAL A 92 -22.77 12.71 -10.70
C VAL A 92 -23.22 13.55 -11.89
N ASP A 93 -24.17 14.48 -11.65
CA ASP A 93 -24.72 15.37 -12.65
C ASP A 93 -24.05 16.74 -12.56
N VAL A 94 -23.54 17.24 -13.69
CA VAL A 94 -22.84 18.51 -13.80
C VAL A 94 -23.73 19.69 -13.44
N GLU A 95 -25.02 19.63 -13.80
CA GLU A 95 -25.97 20.73 -13.54
C GLU A 95 -26.22 20.94 -12.05
N SER A 96 -26.12 19.87 -11.25
CA SER A 96 -26.36 19.94 -9.80
C SER A 96 -25.13 20.45 -9.01
N VAL A 97 -23.97 20.60 -9.66
CA VAL A 97 -22.75 21.08 -8.99
C VAL A 97 -22.84 22.55 -8.67
N PRO A 98 -22.53 23.00 -7.44
CA PRO A 98 -22.37 24.41 -7.14
C PRO A 98 -21.22 25.02 -7.92
N HIS A 99 -21.35 26.32 -8.29
CA HIS A 99 -20.26 27.03 -8.93
C HIS A 99 -19.03 27.15 -8.00
N ASN A 100 -17.86 26.84 -8.51
CA ASN A 100 -16.57 27.13 -7.90
C ASN A 100 -15.69 27.81 -8.96
N ARG A 101 -14.88 28.79 -8.54
CA ARG A 101 -13.96 29.47 -9.47
C ARG A 101 -13.00 28.49 -10.15
N VAL A 102 -12.58 27.42 -9.46
CA VAL A 102 -11.53 26.52 -9.92
C VAL A 102 -11.97 25.07 -9.86
N ALA A 103 -11.71 24.33 -10.92
CA ALA A 103 -11.73 22.86 -10.91
C ALA A 103 -10.31 22.31 -10.80
N LEU A 104 -10.14 21.30 -9.97
CA LEU A 104 -8.92 20.48 -9.88
C LEU A 104 -9.14 19.17 -10.65
N LEU A 105 -8.62 19.11 -11.87
CA LEU A 105 -8.64 17.91 -12.69
C LEU A 105 -7.45 17.01 -12.31
N LEU A 106 -7.73 15.86 -11.68
CA LEU A 106 -6.70 14.92 -11.27
C LEU A 106 -6.21 14.09 -12.47
N GLY A 107 -4.90 14.03 -12.63
CA GLY A 107 -4.22 13.35 -13.73
C GLY A 107 -4.41 11.83 -13.76
N THR A 108 -4.28 11.29 -14.93
CA THR A 108 -4.17 9.86 -15.24
C THR A 108 -3.59 9.71 -16.64
N ASN A 109 -2.91 8.60 -16.89
CA ASN A 109 -2.29 8.35 -18.18
C ASN A 109 -3.30 8.41 -19.34
N PRO A 110 -3.05 9.17 -20.42
CA PRO A 110 -3.93 9.24 -21.59
C PRO A 110 -4.04 7.91 -22.34
N LEU A 111 -3.03 7.05 -22.24
CA LEU A 111 -3.02 5.73 -22.84
C LEU A 111 -3.04 4.63 -21.79
N ASN A 112 -3.69 3.52 -22.07
CA ASN A 112 -3.63 2.33 -21.24
C ASN A 112 -2.34 1.54 -21.53
N ARG A 113 -2.08 0.46 -20.75
CA ARG A 113 -0.90 -0.40 -20.91
C ARG A 113 -0.71 -1.05 -22.28
N TRP A 114 -1.72 -1.00 -23.14
CA TRP A 114 -1.67 -1.54 -24.52
C TRP A 114 -1.56 -0.44 -25.58
N GLY A 115 -1.26 0.82 -25.16
CA GLY A 115 -1.17 1.95 -26.10
C GLY A 115 -2.51 2.42 -26.68
N ARG A 116 -3.65 1.99 -26.10
CA ARG A 116 -4.99 2.42 -26.53
C ARG A 116 -5.48 3.56 -25.65
N PRO A 117 -6.40 4.42 -26.13
CA PRO A 117 -7.00 5.48 -25.34
C PRO A 117 -7.53 4.96 -23.99
N ASN A 118 -7.20 5.69 -22.94
CA ASN A 118 -7.62 5.37 -21.59
C ASN A 118 -8.98 6.04 -21.30
N SER A 119 -10.02 5.24 -21.10
CA SER A 119 -11.36 5.76 -20.82
C SER A 119 -11.45 6.58 -19.53
N TYR A 120 -10.56 6.35 -18.57
CA TYR A 120 -10.47 7.17 -17.34
C TYR A 120 -10.07 8.61 -17.70
N PHE A 121 -9.05 8.75 -18.54
CA PHE A 121 -8.57 10.03 -19.03
C PHE A 121 -9.66 10.72 -19.83
N THR A 122 -10.18 10.08 -20.87
CA THR A 122 -11.20 10.65 -21.76
C THR A 122 -12.44 11.11 -20.98
N ASN A 123 -12.93 10.30 -20.04
CA ASN A 123 -14.10 10.67 -19.26
C ASN A 123 -13.86 11.85 -18.32
N ARG A 124 -12.65 11.95 -17.73
CA ARG A 124 -12.29 13.13 -16.91
C ARG A 124 -12.21 14.40 -17.74
N ILE A 125 -11.63 14.34 -18.94
CA ILE A 125 -11.56 15.47 -19.86
C ILE A 125 -12.96 15.92 -20.26
N ASN A 126 -13.82 14.97 -20.65
CA ASN A 126 -15.20 15.29 -21.05
C ASN A 126 -15.95 15.95 -19.90
N THR A 127 -15.90 15.39 -18.69
CA THR A 127 -16.54 15.97 -17.49
C THR A 127 -16.00 17.37 -17.18
N ALA A 128 -14.69 17.58 -17.29
CA ALA A 128 -14.07 18.88 -17.06
C ALA A 128 -14.51 19.95 -18.07
N ALA A 129 -14.56 19.59 -19.35
CA ALA A 129 -15.04 20.47 -20.41
C ALA A 129 -16.54 20.77 -20.25
N GLU A 130 -17.35 19.79 -19.90
CA GLU A 130 -18.76 19.95 -19.62
C GLU A 130 -19.02 20.92 -18.45
N LEU A 131 -18.30 20.79 -17.33
CA LEU A 131 -18.35 21.72 -16.21
C LEU A 131 -17.98 23.15 -16.61
N PHE A 132 -16.95 23.32 -17.43
CA PHE A 132 -16.53 24.61 -17.92
C PHE A 132 -17.61 25.25 -18.82
N HIS A 133 -18.16 24.52 -19.79
CA HIS A 133 -19.20 24.99 -20.68
C HIS A 133 -20.53 25.27 -19.98
N ALA A 134 -20.85 24.53 -18.92
CA ALA A 134 -22.02 24.81 -18.07
C ALA A 134 -21.79 26.02 -17.13
N GLY A 135 -20.63 26.68 -17.19
CA GLY A 135 -20.34 27.83 -16.33
C GLY A 135 -20.22 27.46 -14.85
N LYS A 136 -19.94 26.21 -14.54
CA LYS A 136 -19.77 25.72 -13.16
C LYS A 136 -18.39 25.99 -12.60
N VAL A 137 -17.40 26.23 -13.49
CA VAL A 137 -16.03 26.58 -13.14
C VAL A 137 -15.48 27.58 -14.16
N ASP A 138 -14.58 28.49 -13.70
CA ASP A 138 -13.95 29.51 -14.54
C ASP A 138 -12.57 29.06 -15.03
N PHE A 139 -11.84 28.28 -14.21
CA PHE A 139 -10.50 27.78 -14.49
C PHE A 139 -10.41 26.29 -14.18
N ILE A 140 -9.50 25.61 -14.87
CA ILE A 140 -9.19 24.19 -14.64
C ILE A 140 -7.69 24.05 -14.33
N ILE A 141 -7.34 23.59 -13.15
CA ILE A 141 -6.00 23.13 -12.82
C ILE A 141 -5.85 21.68 -13.28
N ALA A 142 -5.05 21.45 -14.30
CA ALA A 142 -4.67 20.12 -14.78
C ALA A 142 -3.45 19.64 -13.97
N SER A 143 -3.70 18.87 -12.91
CA SER A 143 -2.65 18.40 -11.99
C SER A 143 -2.31 16.96 -12.24
N GLY A 144 -1.05 16.67 -12.54
CA GLY A 144 -0.60 15.34 -12.88
C GLY A 144 0.91 15.16 -12.75
N ASP A 145 1.36 13.98 -13.17
CA ASP A 145 2.74 13.56 -13.11
C ASP A 145 3.47 13.88 -14.42
N ASN A 146 4.71 14.41 -14.30
CA ASN A 146 5.59 14.64 -15.43
C ASN A 146 7.04 14.18 -15.17
N HIS A 147 7.27 13.21 -14.29
CA HIS A 147 8.62 12.82 -13.88
C HIS A 147 9.49 12.20 -14.99
N THR A 148 8.95 11.92 -16.16
CA THR A 148 9.72 11.50 -17.33
C THR A 148 9.38 12.33 -18.57
N LYS A 149 10.37 12.59 -19.44
CA LYS A 149 10.19 13.37 -20.69
C LYS A 149 9.13 12.82 -21.66
N LEU A 150 8.77 11.55 -21.49
CA LEU A 150 7.76 10.87 -22.33
C LEU A 150 6.40 10.76 -21.62
N TYR A 151 6.29 11.27 -20.38
CA TYR A 151 5.10 11.15 -19.56
C TYR A 151 4.77 12.52 -18.94
N ASP A 152 3.90 13.25 -19.61
CA ASP A 152 3.45 14.59 -19.24
C ASP A 152 1.92 14.63 -19.24
N GLU A 153 1.35 14.30 -18.10
CA GLU A 153 -0.11 14.28 -17.92
C GLU A 153 -0.73 15.67 -18.02
N PRO A 154 -0.19 16.74 -17.36
CA PRO A 154 -0.76 18.08 -17.45
C PRO A 154 -0.85 18.61 -18.88
N THR A 155 0.21 18.47 -19.68
CA THR A 155 0.19 18.90 -21.08
C THR A 155 -0.82 18.11 -21.91
N ALA A 156 -0.87 16.79 -21.73
CA ALA A 156 -1.87 15.95 -22.44
C ALA A 156 -3.31 16.32 -22.05
N MET A 157 -3.55 16.67 -20.78
CA MET A 157 -4.86 17.14 -20.31
C MET A 157 -5.21 18.51 -20.93
N ARG A 158 -4.28 19.48 -20.94
CA ARG A 158 -4.47 20.78 -21.58
C ARG A 158 -4.86 20.61 -23.05
N ASP A 159 -4.04 19.90 -23.80
CA ASP A 159 -4.25 19.71 -25.25
C ASP A 159 -5.61 19.06 -25.54
N SER A 160 -6.00 18.09 -24.72
CA SER A 160 -7.32 17.46 -24.82
C SER A 160 -8.46 18.40 -24.44
N LEU A 161 -8.34 19.22 -23.42
CA LEU A 161 -9.33 20.23 -23.03
C LEU A 161 -9.50 21.28 -24.10
N MET A 162 -8.42 21.74 -24.75
CA MET A 162 -8.46 22.68 -25.86
C MET A 162 -9.22 22.11 -27.07
N VAL A 163 -9.03 20.83 -27.38
CA VAL A 163 -9.82 20.12 -28.40
C VAL A 163 -11.31 20.12 -28.08
N HIS A 164 -11.67 20.11 -26.79
CA HIS A 164 -13.06 20.19 -26.30
C HIS A 164 -13.56 21.65 -26.13
N GLY A 165 -12.82 22.64 -26.63
CA GLY A 165 -13.25 24.04 -26.67
C GLY A 165 -12.99 24.83 -25.39
N VAL A 166 -12.21 24.31 -24.45
CA VAL A 166 -11.75 25.10 -23.29
C VAL A 166 -10.58 25.97 -23.72
N PRO A 167 -10.66 27.32 -23.55
CA PRO A 167 -9.58 28.23 -23.92
C PRO A 167 -8.29 27.97 -23.13
N GLU A 168 -7.13 28.04 -23.78
CA GLU A 168 -5.83 27.80 -23.15
C GLU A 168 -5.62 28.65 -21.89
N GLY A 169 -6.00 29.94 -21.93
CA GLY A 169 -5.88 30.85 -20.79
C GLY A 169 -6.75 30.51 -19.58
N ARG A 170 -7.63 29.51 -19.70
CA ARG A 170 -8.46 28.98 -18.61
C ARG A 170 -7.91 27.66 -18.03
N ILE A 171 -6.78 27.18 -18.54
CA ILE A 171 -6.16 25.93 -18.14
C ILE A 171 -4.82 26.24 -17.48
N ILE A 172 -4.65 25.79 -16.25
CA ILE A 172 -3.45 25.96 -15.44
C ILE A 172 -2.77 24.62 -15.28
N LEU A 173 -1.48 24.52 -15.54
CA LEU A 173 -0.75 23.27 -15.48
C LEU A 173 -0.04 23.12 -14.12
N ASP A 174 -0.29 22.01 -13.44
CA ASP A 174 0.43 21.59 -12.25
C ASP A 174 1.21 20.32 -12.53
N PHE A 175 2.51 20.46 -12.72
CA PHE A 175 3.45 19.39 -13.04
C PHE A 175 3.98 18.60 -11.83
N ALA A 176 3.54 18.92 -10.62
CA ALA A 176 4.00 18.29 -9.41
C ALA A 176 2.88 17.53 -8.64
N GLY A 177 1.82 17.17 -9.33
CA GLY A 177 0.71 16.38 -8.83
C GLY A 177 0.97 14.87 -8.83
N PHE A 178 2.07 14.41 -8.23
CA PHE A 178 2.46 12.99 -8.24
C PHE A 178 1.51 12.09 -7.45
N ARG A 179 0.90 12.62 -6.40
CA ARG A 179 -0.09 11.93 -5.56
C ARG A 179 -1.30 12.84 -5.37
N THR A 180 -2.44 12.26 -5.03
CA THR A 180 -3.65 13.05 -4.73
C THR A 180 -3.42 14.09 -3.62
N LEU A 181 -2.61 13.74 -2.59
CA LEU A 181 -2.23 14.66 -1.55
C LEU A 181 -1.45 15.86 -2.12
N ASP A 182 -0.51 15.61 -3.02
CA ASP A 182 0.28 16.67 -3.66
C ASP A 182 -0.64 17.60 -4.47
N SER A 183 -1.49 17.05 -5.33
CA SER A 183 -2.43 17.84 -6.16
C SER A 183 -3.36 18.73 -5.31
N VAL A 184 -3.97 18.16 -4.27
CA VAL A 184 -4.95 18.87 -3.43
C VAL A 184 -4.27 19.94 -2.57
N VAL A 185 -3.18 19.62 -1.90
CA VAL A 185 -2.48 20.60 -1.03
C VAL A 185 -1.85 21.72 -1.87
N ARG A 186 -1.31 21.38 -3.04
CA ARG A 186 -0.75 22.38 -3.97
C ARG A 186 -1.82 23.31 -4.55
N ALA A 187 -3.06 22.82 -4.75
CA ALA A 187 -4.18 23.69 -5.16
C ALA A 187 -4.36 24.86 -4.19
N LYS A 188 -4.17 24.65 -2.90
CA LYS A 188 -4.21 25.72 -1.88
C LYS A 188 -2.89 26.48 -1.78
N GLU A 189 -1.81 25.77 -1.52
CA GLU A 189 -0.53 26.40 -1.15
C GLU A 189 0.14 27.13 -2.31
N ILE A 190 -0.01 26.62 -3.55
CA ILE A 190 0.63 27.18 -4.75
C ILE A 190 -0.34 28.06 -5.53
N PHE A 191 -1.60 27.60 -5.72
CA PHE A 191 -2.58 28.27 -6.57
C PHE A 191 -3.60 29.10 -5.78
N GLY A 192 -3.53 29.10 -4.45
CA GLY A 192 -4.37 29.94 -3.58
C GLY A 192 -5.86 29.58 -3.58
N CYS A 193 -6.19 28.30 -3.81
CA CYS A 193 -7.59 27.84 -3.84
C CYS A 193 -8.08 27.48 -2.45
N ASP A 194 -8.92 28.30 -1.85
CA ASP A 194 -9.63 27.96 -0.60
C ASP A 194 -10.91 27.15 -0.86
N SER A 195 -11.48 27.24 -2.08
CA SER A 195 -12.57 26.40 -2.55
C SER A 195 -12.31 25.86 -3.95
N LEU A 196 -12.78 24.63 -4.24
CA LEU A 196 -12.57 24.01 -5.56
C LEU A 196 -13.54 22.85 -5.85
N THR A 197 -13.67 22.52 -7.14
CA THR A 197 -14.37 21.33 -7.61
C THR A 197 -13.38 20.28 -8.09
N VAL A 198 -13.32 19.12 -7.43
CA VAL A 198 -12.46 18.00 -7.84
C VAL A 198 -13.10 17.19 -8.95
N ILE A 199 -12.34 16.84 -9.98
CA ILE A 199 -12.79 16.02 -11.10
C ILE A 199 -11.97 14.75 -11.18
N SER A 200 -12.60 13.61 -10.87
CA SER A 200 -12.00 12.26 -10.99
C SER A 200 -13.09 11.18 -10.98
N GLN A 201 -12.76 9.92 -10.78
CA GLN A 201 -13.75 8.86 -10.53
C GLN A 201 -14.22 8.88 -9.06
N ALA A 202 -15.42 8.37 -8.78
CA ALA A 202 -16.10 8.45 -7.49
C ALA A 202 -15.22 8.05 -6.29
N ASP A 203 -14.64 6.85 -6.33
CA ASP A 203 -13.79 6.35 -5.23
C ASP A 203 -12.57 7.25 -4.98
N HIS A 204 -11.97 7.77 -6.05
CA HIS A 204 -10.85 8.69 -6.00
C HIS A 204 -11.25 10.07 -5.49
N ASN A 205 -12.44 10.55 -5.88
CA ASN A 205 -13.01 11.82 -5.40
C ASN A 205 -13.18 11.81 -3.89
N ALA A 206 -13.72 10.75 -3.32
CA ALA A 206 -13.89 10.64 -1.86
C ALA A 206 -12.55 10.83 -1.12
N ARG A 207 -11.47 10.24 -1.61
CA ARG A 207 -10.13 10.42 -1.03
C ARG A 207 -9.61 11.85 -1.21
N ALA A 208 -9.81 12.46 -2.38
CA ALA A 208 -9.39 13.83 -2.64
C ALA A 208 -10.15 14.84 -1.76
N LEU A 209 -11.46 14.69 -1.60
CA LEU A 209 -12.28 15.54 -0.73
C LEU A 209 -11.87 15.44 0.74
N TYR A 210 -11.55 14.22 1.21
CA TYR A 210 -11.10 14.03 2.59
C TYR A 210 -9.75 14.72 2.85
N ILE A 211 -8.82 14.68 1.88
CA ILE A 211 -7.57 15.44 1.92
C ILE A 211 -7.85 16.95 1.93
N ALA A 212 -8.76 17.42 1.07
CA ALA A 212 -9.14 18.82 0.98
C ALA A 212 -9.68 19.34 2.33
N GLU A 213 -10.64 18.64 2.92
CA GLU A 213 -11.20 18.97 4.23
C GLU A 213 -10.15 19.00 5.33
N SER A 214 -9.26 17.98 5.35
CA SER A 214 -8.16 17.91 6.34
C SER A 214 -7.16 19.07 6.22
N ASN A 215 -7.12 19.76 5.07
CA ASN A 215 -6.26 20.92 4.82
C ASN A 215 -7.05 22.25 4.79
N GLY A 216 -8.30 22.25 5.22
CA GLY A 216 -9.14 23.43 5.28
C GLY A 216 -9.46 24.02 3.90
N ILE A 217 -9.74 23.16 2.92
CA ILE A 217 -10.19 23.51 1.58
C ILE A 217 -11.67 23.13 1.46
N GLU A 218 -12.52 24.06 1.11
CA GLU A 218 -13.92 23.80 0.80
C GLU A 218 -14.01 23.13 -0.58
N ALA A 219 -14.33 21.84 -0.61
CA ALA A 219 -14.33 21.12 -1.87
C ALA A 219 -15.60 20.30 -2.09
N VAL A 220 -16.04 20.31 -3.33
CA VAL A 220 -17.03 19.36 -3.88
C VAL A 220 -16.36 18.55 -5.00
N ALA A 221 -16.98 17.46 -5.41
CA ALA A 221 -16.43 16.65 -6.49
C ALA A 221 -17.46 16.24 -7.51
N VAL A 222 -17.03 16.10 -8.76
CA VAL A 222 -17.83 15.51 -9.84
C VAL A 222 -17.22 14.20 -10.28
N SER A 223 -18.05 13.17 -10.36
CA SER A 223 -17.64 11.84 -10.72
C SER A 223 -17.67 11.63 -12.22
N ALA A 224 -16.49 11.58 -12.85
CA ALA A 224 -16.36 11.14 -14.23
C ALA A 224 -16.83 9.68 -14.37
N PRO A 225 -17.64 9.35 -15.38
CA PRO A 225 -18.21 8.02 -15.55
C PRO A 225 -17.15 6.93 -15.63
N LEU A 226 -17.44 5.78 -15.00
CA LEU A 226 -16.57 4.60 -15.04
C LEU A 226 -17.31 3.42 -15.65
N ARG A 227 -16.95 3.03 -16.88
CA ARG A 227 -17.43 1.81 -17.51
C ARG A 227 -16.37 0.72 -17.37
N ALA A 228 -16.47 -0.07 -16.31
CA ALA A 228 -15.53 -1.17 -16.04
C ALA A 228 -16.29 -2.46 -15.71
N GLY A 229 -15.75 -3.58 -16.17
CA GLY A 229 -16.25 -4.90 -15.81
C GLY A 229 -16.11 -5.18 -14.31
N ARG A 230 -16.90 -6.14 -13.78
CA ARG A 230 -16.98 -6.45 -12.35
C ARG A 230 -15.61 -6.69 -11.69
N TRP A 231 -14.74 -7.46 -12.32
CA TRP A 231 -13.40 -7.75 -11.80
C TRP A 231 -12.48 -6.53 -11.76
N VAL A 232 -12.53 -5.68 -12.78
CA VAL A 232 -11.77 -4.43 -12.81
C VAL A 232 -12.25 -3.52 -11.69
N ARG A 233 -13.56 -3.38 -11.53
CA ARG A 233 -14.17 -2.57 -10.47
C ARG A 233 -13.74 -3.08 -9.08
N PHE A 234 -13.83 -4.38 -8.82
CA PHE A 234 -13.39 -4.96 -7.55
C PHE A 234 -11.92 -4.64 -7.23
N ARG A 235 -11.01 -4.81 -8.21
CA ARG A 235 -9.60 -4.48 -8.03
C ARG A 235 -9.36 -2.99 -7.75
N LEU A 236 -10.11 -2.13 -8.40
CA LEU A 236 -10.02 -0.69 -8.18
C LEU A 236 -10.51 -0.31 -6.78
N THR A 237 -11.64 -0.83 -6.35
CA THR A 237 -12.16 -0.61 -4.99
C THR A 237 -11.15 -1.08 -3.94
N LEU A 238 -10.57 -2.26 -4.09
CA LEU A 238 -9.56 -2.76 -3.14
C LEU A 238 -8.32 -1.85 -3.13
N ARG A 239 -7.85 -1.40 -4.29
CA ARG A 239 -6.73 -0.45 -4.40
C ARG A 239 -7.06 0.86 -3.68
N GLU A 240 -8.26 1.40 -3.87
CA GLU A 240 -8.66 2.66 -3.22
C GLU A 240 -8.83 2.49 -1.71
N TRP A 241 -9.28 1.35 -1.22
CA TRP A 241 -9.33 1.07 0.22
C TRP A 241 -7.94 1.18 0.85
N LEU A 242 -6.95 0.53 0.25
CA LEU A 242 -5.55 0.61 0.72
C LEU A 242 -4.95 2.02 0.52
N ALA A 243 -5.37 2.73 -0.53
CA ALA A 243 -4.94 4.11 -0.75
C ALA A 243 -5.52 5.07 0.31
N ARG A 244 -6.76 4.81 0.80
CA ARG A 244 -7.35 5.55 1.92
C ARG A 244 -6.62 5.26 3.23
N ASP A 245 -6.21 4.02 3.49
CA ASP A 245 -5.38 3.67 4.65
C ASP A 245 -4.08 4.47 4.65
N LYS A 246 -3.38 4.44 3.51
CA LYS A 246 -2.14 5.20 3.34
C LYS A 246 -2.36 6.71 3.51
N MET A 247 -3.44 7.27 2.96
CA MET A 247 -3.79 8.67 3.11
C MET A 247 -4.01 9.04 4.58
N MET A 248 -4.76 8.23 5.35
CA MET A 248 -4.98 8.47 6.78
C MET A 248 -3.66 8.54 7.53
N LEU A 249 -2.76 7.60 7.26
CA LEU A 249 -1.42 7.61 7.87
C LEU A 249 -0.61 8.84 7.43
N ASP A 250 -0.62 9.18 6.13
CA ASP A 250 0.08 10.36 5.61
C ASP A 250 -0.42 11.65 6.31
N LEU A 251 -1.74 11.80 6.53
CA LEU A 251 -2.33 12.93 7.23
C LEU A 251 -1.98 12.94 8.73
N TRP A 252 -2.05 11.81 9.42
CA TRP A 252 -1.72 11.71 10.84
C TRP A 252 -0.25 12.01 11.14
N PHE A 253 0.64 11.64 10.21
CA PHE A 253 2.06 11.95 10.32
C PHE A 253 2.44 13.32 9.74
N GLY A 254 1.46 14.13 9.33
CA GLY A 254 1.69 15.50 8.82
C GLY A 254 2.52 15.52 7.53
N LYS A 255 2.35 14.51 6.65
CA LYS A 255 3.13 14.40 5.44
C LYS A 255 2.76 15.52 4.46
N GLN A 256 3.78 16.19 3.95
CA GLN A 256 3.66 17.32 3.02
C GLN A 256 3.83 16.86 1.56
N PRO A 257 3.43 17.70 0.58
CA PRO A 257 3.74 17.50 -0.83
C PRO A 257 5.24 17.34 -1.07
N HIS A 258 5.59 16.57 -2.10
CA HIS A 258 6.99 16.38 -2.49
C HIS A 258 7.67 17.68 -2.91
N PHE A 259 6.93 18.54 -3.61
CA PHE A 259 7.43 19.82 -4.10
C PHE A 259 6.40 20.91 -3.81
N LEU A 260 6.80 21.87 -3.01
CA LEU A 260 6.16 23.17 -2.89
C LEU A 260 7.04 24.16 -3.66
N GLY A 261 6.50 24.78 -4.70
CA GLY A 261 7.17 25.80 -5.49
C GLY A 261 6.75 27.20 -5.08
N GLU A 262 7.06 28.17 -5.94
CA GLU A 262 6.55 29.54 -5.81
C GLU A 262 5.03 29.58 -6.04
N LYS A 263 4.35 30.56 -5.42
CA LYS A 263 2.92 30.78 -5.61
C LYS A 263 2.64 31.25 -7.04
N ILE A 264 1.64 30.64 -7.64
CA ILE A 264 1.16 30.98 -8.98
C ILE A 264 -0.24 31.57 -8.84
N ALA A 265 -0.37 32.85 -9.17
CA ALA A 265 -1.69 33.51 -9.11
C ALA A 265 -2.57 33.03 -10.27
N ILE A 266 -3.80 32.63 -9.95
CA ILE A 266 -4.84 32.39 -10.95
C ILE A 266 -5.37 33.75 -11.38
N PRO A 267 -5.42 34.09 -12.69
CA PRO A 267 -5.86 35.38 -13.19
C PRO A 267 -7.24 35.77 -12.65
N ASP A 268 -7.41 36.98 -12.14
CA ASP A 268 -8.68 37.44 -11.57
C ASP A 268 -9.76 37.64 -12.63
N ASN A 269 -9.37 38.05 -13.83
CA ASN A 269 -10.24 38.18 -15.01
C ASN A 269 -9.46 37.85 -16.27
N VAL A 270 -9.99 37.00 -17.10
CA VAL A 270 -9.57 36.84 -18.48
C VAL A 270 -10.70 37.37 -19.34
N ASN A 271 -10.51 38.64 -19.80
CA ASN A 271 -11.36 39.22 -20.84
C ASN A 271 -11.19 38.47 -22.17
#